data_30ecee4382e28f3d87e092a9374dd529
#
_entry.id   30ecee4382e28f3d87e092a9374dd529
#
_cell.length_a   1.000
_cell.length_b   1.000
_cell.length_c   1.000
_cell.angle_alpha   90.00
_cell.angle_beta   90.00
_cell.angle_gamma   90.00
#
_symmetry.space_group_name_H-M   'P 1'
#
loop_
_entity.id
_entity.type
_entity.pdbx_description
1 polymer ?
#
loop_
_entity_poly.entity_id
_entity_poly.type
_entity_poly.pdbx_seq_one_letter_code
_entity_poly.pdbx_strand_id
1 'polypeptide(L)'
;WAAISTVFPCLTTGAISSSQQGNTRATVSCNDSTLIDRIAALPFVCATEKVWIAPKGDSPMMSTGRDSLINQPSVHPDSIYGLAVSQIQMSNGDKLHQEGFKGQGMTIAVIDAGFHNADKITAMQNIRVLGTKDFVNQQADIFAESSHGMMVLSCIGMNQPGIMTGTAPEASFWLLRSEDEYSEHLVEQDYWSAAVEFADSVGVDVLNTSLGYYTFDD
;
A
#
# COMPACT_ATOMS: atom_id res chain seq x y z
N TRP A 1 12.42 13.74 -15.61
CA TRP A 1 11.06 13.20 -15.67
C TRP A 1 10.18 14.13 -14.85
N ALA A 2 8.98 14.35 -15.28
CA ALA A 2 7.94 15.04 -14.51
C ALA A 2 6.63 14.26 -14.67
N ALA A 3 5.89 14.08 -13.60
CA ALA A 3 4.54 13.55 -13.66
C ALA A 3 3.54 14.70 -13.58
N ILE A 4 2.46 14.60 -14.34
CA ILE A 4 1.41 15.59 -14.43
C ILE A 4 0.08 14.89 -14.21
N SER A 5 -0.69 15.41 -13.30
CA SER A 5 -2.09 14.99 -13.13
C SER A 5 -2.99 15.88 -14.00
N THR A 6 -3.88 15.26 -14.74
CA THR A 6 -4.80 15.93 -15.63
C THR A 6 -6.23 15.63 -15.22
N VAL A 7 -7.02 16.66 -14.97
CA VAL A 7 -8.44 16.53 -14.59
C VAL A 7 -9.31 16.63 -15.84
N PHE A 8 -10.11 15.61 -16.07
CA PHE A 8 -11.10 15.58 -17.15
C PHE A 8 -12.51 15.84 -16.61
N PRO A 9 -13.35 16.61 -17.30
CA PRO A 9 -14.77 16.62 -16.99
C PRO A 9 -15.34 15.24 -17.29
N CYS A 10 -16.20 14.74 -16.44
CA CYS A 10 -16.93 13.50 -16.68
C CYS A 10 -17.74 13.64 -17.97
N LEU A 11 -17.31 12.95 -19.05
CA LEU A 11 -18.09 12.83 -20.27
C LEU A 11 -19.26 11.89 -19.99
N THR A 12 -20.41 12.46 -19.64
CA THR A 12 -21.67 11.72 -19.55
C THR A 12 -22.14 11.34 -20.95
N THR A 13 -21.76 10.18 -21.42
CA THR A 13 -22.49 9.49 -22.49
C THR A 13 -23.56 8.63 -21.84
N GLY A 14 -24.78 9.14 -21.75
CA GLY A 14 -26.00 8.38 -21.55
C GLY A 14 -26.15 7.65 -20.20
N ALA A 15 -27.00 8.17 -19.32
CA ALA A 15 -27.68 7.49 -18.22
C ALA A 15 -26.78 6.93 -17.07
N ILE A 16 -26.17 7.84 -16.31
CA ILE A 16 -25.80 7.58 -14.92
C ILE A 16 -26.47 8.63 -14.06
N SER A 17 -27.11 8.17 -12.98
CA SER A 17 -27.87 9.01 -12.03
C SER A 17 -27.02 10.17 -11.46
N SER A 18 -27.66 11.28 -11.20
CA SER A 18 -27.15 12.60 -10.86
C SER A 18 -26.34 12.76 -9.56
N SER A 19 -25.63 11.74 -9.09
CA SER A 19 -24.86 11.80 -7.83
C SER A 19 -23.36 11.50 -7.96
N GLN A 20 -22.85 11.28 -9.17
CA GLN A 20 -21.41 11.09 -9.41
C GLN A 20 -20.88 12.08 -10.45
N GLN A 21 -20.77 13.34 -10.07
CA GLN A 21 -19.86 14.27 -10.76
C GLN A 21 -18.45 14.06 -10.17
N GLY A 22 -17.85 12.91 -10.44
CA GLY A 22 -16.44 12.67 -10.18
C GLY A 22 -15.62 13.25 -11.32
N ASN A 23 -14.70 14.16 -11.01
CA ASN A 23 -13.67 14.55 -11.98
C ASN A 23 -12.78 13.33 -12.24
N THR A 24 -12.69 12.91 -13.50
CA THR A 24 -11.74 11.86 -13.90
C THR A 24 -10.35 12.48 -13.99
N ARG A 25 -9.41 11.90 -13.27
CA ARG A 25 -8.00 12.33 -13.24
C ARG A 25 -7.14 11.28 -13.95
N ALA A 26 -6.13 11.73 -14.70
CA ALA A 26 -5.10 10.86 -15.26
C ALA A 26 -3.73 11.46 -14.99
N THR A 27 -2.82 10.65 -14.47
CA THR A 27 -1.41 11.04 -14.25
C THR A 27 -0.58 10.56 -15.43
N VAL A 28 0.17 11.48 -16.02
CA VAL A 28 1.02 11.23 -17.22
C VAL A 28 2.46 11.57 -16.89
N SER A 29 3.35 10.61 -17.04
CA SER A 29 4.80 10.82 -16.93
C SER A 29 5.40 11.11 -18.31
N CYS A 30 6.16 12.19 -18.43
CA CYS A 30 6.82 12.57 -19.69
C CYS A 30 8.17 13.25 -19.47
N ASN A 31 9.06 13.13 -20.48
CA ASN A 31 10.37 13.79 -20.52
C ASN A 31 10.35 15.10 -21.30
N ASP A 32 9.26 15.40 -21.99
CA ASP A 32 9.11 16.54 -22.88
C ASP A 32 8.07 17.52 -22.32
N SER A 33 8.54 18.66 -21.83
CA SER A 33 7.68 19.72 -21.29
C SER A 33 6.68 20.28 -22.29
N THR A 34 6.98 20.20 -23.62
CA THR A 34 6.05 20.67 -24.65
C THR A 34 4.81 19.79 -24.77
N LEU A 35 4.90 18.56 -24.32
CA LEU A 35 3.75 17.65 -24.26
C LEU A 35 2.68 18.15 -23.27
N ILE A 36 3.11 18.81 -22.20
CA ILE A 36 2.22 19.38 -21.18
C ILE A 36 1.29 20.42 -21.79
N ASP A 37 1.86 21.37 -22.55
CA ASP A 37 1.10 22.44 -23.21
C ASP A 37 0.12 21.85 -24.24
N ARG A 38 0.53 20.80 -24.93
CA ARG A 38 -0.33 20.08 -25.88
C ARG A 38 -1.48 19.34 -25.20
N ILE A 39 -1.23 18.74 -24.06
CA ILE A 39 -2.28 18.08 -23.24
C ILE A 39 -3.23 19.13 -22.69
N ALA A 40 -2.70 20.22 -22.12
CA ALA A 40 -3.51 21.30 -21.57
C ALA A 40 -4.41 21.97 -22.63
N ALA A 41 -3.99 21.98 -23.89
CA ALA A 41 -4.77 22.53 -25.00
C ALA A 41 -5.89 21.62 -25.52
N LEU A 42 -6.00 20.38 -25.04
CA LEU A 42 -7.08 19.48 -25.46
C LEU A 42 -8.43 19.96 -24.93
N PRO A 43 -9.52 19.94 -25.76
CA PRO A 43 -10.79 20.56 -25.42
C PRO A 43 -11.51 19.91 -24.23
N PHE A 44 -11.09 18.71 -23.84
CA PHE A 44 -11.67 17.95 -22.72
C PHE A 44 -10.76 17.98 -21.48
N VAL A 45 -9.67 18.73 -21.47
CA VAL A 45 -8.80 18.93 -20.33
C VAL A 45 -9.21 20.21 -19.62
N CYS A 46 -9.61 20.13 -18.35
CA CYS A 46 -10.02 21.28 -17.56
C CYS A 46 -8.83 21.96 -16.86
N ALA A 47 -7.89 21.18 -16.39
CA ALA A 47 -6.69 21.66 -15.71
C ALA A 47 -5.55 20.64 -15.82
N THR A 48 -4.34 21.11 -15.70
CA THR A 48 -3.12 20.28 -15.55
C THR A 48 -2.39 20.76 -14.31
N GLU A 49 -1.93 19.82 -13.49
CA GLU A 49 -1.17 20.07 -12.27
C GLU A 49 0.10 19.25 -12.31
N LYS A 50 1.21 19.84 -11.90
CA LYS A 50 2.47 19.13 -11.77
C LYS A 50 2.50 18.45 -10.40
N VAL A 51 2.65 17.14 -10.41
CA VAL A 51 2.56 16.32 -9.19
C VAL A 51 3.87 15.64 -8.80
N TRP A 52 4.91 15.77 -9.65
CA TRP A 52 6.24 15.24 -9.36
C TRP A 52 7.32 15.84 -10.25
N ILE A 53 8.53 15.99 -9.68
CA ILE A 53 9.76 16.36 -10.41
C ILE A 53 10.83 15.36 -10.03
N ALA A 54 11.57 14.84 -11.03
CA ALA A 54 12.73 14.00 -10.75
C ALA A 54 13.74 14.72 -9.84
N PRO A 55 14.17 14.12 -8.74
CA PRO A 55 15.20 14.67 -7.87
C PRO A 55 16.47 14.98 -8.67
N LYS A 56 17.07 16.12 -8.42
CA LYS A 56 18.38 16.46 -8.97
C LYS A 56 19.46 15.92 -8.03
N GLY A 57 19.93 14.70 -8.28
CA GLY A 57 21.05 14.11 -7.55
C GLY A 57 20.64 12.89 -6.70
N ASP A 58 21.64 12.12 -6.29
CA ASP A 58 21.46 10.94 -5.46
C ASP A 58 20.88 11.35 -4.11
N SER A 59 19.67 10.90 -3.81
CA SER A 59 19.10 11.00 -2.46
C SER A 59 20.01 10.23 -1.50
N PRO A 60 20.41 10.80 -0.35
CA PRO A 60 21.20 10.06 0.61
C PRO A 60 20.34 8.90 1.11
N MET A 61 20.82 7.68 0.90
CA MET A 61 20.30 6.50 1.56
C MET A 61 20.21 6.79 3.06
N MET A 62 19.01 6.91 3.59
CA MET A 62 18.81 6.87 5.03
C MET A 62 19.25 5.49 5.50
N SER A 63 20.44 5.43 6.09
CA SER A 63 20.86 4.23 6.79
C SER A 63 19.88 4.04 7.94
N THR A 64 18.98 3.08 7.80
CA THR A 64 18.20 2.58 8.94
C THR A 64 19.22 2.14 9.99
N GLY A 65 19.38 2.96 11.01
CA GLY A 65 20.25 2.66 12.16
C GLY A 65 19.81 1.34 12.78
N ARG A 66 20.49 0.29 12.36
CA ARG A 66 20.36 -1.01 12.96
C ARG A 66 21.40 -1.09 14.06
N ASP A 67 20.94 -1.40 15.20
CA ASP A 67 21.49 -2.19 16.31
C ASP A 67 21.13 -1.58 17.66
N SER A 68 19.87 -1.76 18.04
CA SER A 68 19.62 -2.10 19.44
C SER A 68 19.30 -3.60 19.46
N LEU A 69 20.15 -4.35 20.11
CA LEU A 69 19.84 -5.71 20.54
C LEU A 69 18.49 -5.64 21.25
N ILE A 70 17.45 -6.03 20.54
CA ILE A 70 16.13 -6.20 21.11
C ILE A 70 16.35 -7.28 22.18
N ASN A 71 16.26 -6.90 23.46
CA ASN A 71 16.05 -7.88 24.52
C ASN A 71 14.91 -8.73 24.04
N GLN A 72 15.18 -10.00 23.75
CA GLN A 72 14.16 -10.89 23.23
C GLN A 72 12.98 -10.82 24.19
N PRO A 73 11.79 -10.39 23.72
CA PRO A 73 10.61 -10.41 24.57
C PRO A 73 10.44 -11.85 25.01
N SER A 74 10.04 -12.04 26.26
CA SER A 74 9.79 -13.38 26.80
C SER A 74 8.79 -14.07 25.89
N VAL A 75 9.28 -15.05 25.12
CA VAL A 75 8.43 -15.89 24.31
C VAL A 75 7.48 -16.59 25.28
N HIS A 76 6.18 -16.44 25.09
CA HIS A 76 5.17 -17.23 25.82
C HIS A 76 4.94 -18.50 25.01
N PRO A 77 5.71 -19.60 25.29
CA PRO A 77 5.72 -20.79 24.46
C PRO A 77 4.34 -21.51 24.45
N ASP A 78 3.51 -21.21 25.42
CA ASP A 78 2.17 -21.82 25.55
C ASP A 78 1.07 -21.04 24.78
N SER A 79 1.41 -19.90 24.16
CA SER A 79 0.47 -19.10 23.39
C SER A 79 0.69 -19.26 21.89
N ILE A 80 -0.38 -19.55 21.14
CA ILE A 80 -0.34 -19.55 19.66
C ILE A 80 0.09 -18.19 19.09
N TYR A 81 -0.09 -17.10 19.87
CA TYR A 81 0.24 -15.73 19.45
C TYR A 81 1.72 -15.38 19.61
N GLY A 82 2.48 -16.14 20.41
CA GLY A 82 3.89 -15.90 20.65
C GLY A 82 4.17 -14.43 21.03
N LEU A 83 4.96 -13.72 20.22
CA LEU A 83 5.32 -12.32 20.46
C LEU A 83 4.16 -11.34 20.39
N ALA A 84 3.04 -11.70 19.71
CA ALA A 84 1.88 -10.83 19.52
C ALA A 84 0.80 -10.97 20.61
N VAL A 85 1.02 -11.80 21.65
CA VAL A 85 0.00 -12.12 22.63
C VAL A 85 -0.67 -10.89 23.27
N SER A 86 0.12 -9.92 23.71
CA SER A 86 -0.39 -8.73 24.38
C SER A 86 -1.21 -7.83 23.43
N GLN A 87 -0.76 -7.67 22.20
CA GLN A 87 -1.44 -6.85 21.17
C GLN A 87 -2.78 -7.47 20.80
N ILE A 88 -2.82 -8.77 20.57
CA ILE A 88 -4.06 -9.49 20.22
C ILE A 88 -5.05 -9.45 21.38
N GLN A 89 -4.60 -9.70 22.62
CA GLN A 89 -5.46 -9.68 23.81
C GLN A 89 -5.98 -8.28 24.13
N MET A 90 -5.19 -7.23 23.92
CA MET A 90 -5.60 -5.85 24.16
C MET A 90 -6.85 -5.46 23.35
N SER A 91 -6.99 -5.99 22.13
CA SER A 91 -8.17 -5.78 21.27
C SER A 91 -9.26 -6.88 21.41
N ASN A 92 -9.08 -7.85 22.32
CA ASN A 92 -9.89 -9.07 22.41
C ASN A 92 -9.89 -9.94 21.14
N GLY A 93 -8.86 -9.84 20.31
CA GLY A 93 -8.71 -10.64 19.11
C GLY A 93 -8.59 -12.14 19.38
N ASP A 94 -8.03 -12.52 20.54
CA ASP A 94 -7.97 -13.88 21.01
C ASP A 94 -9.36 -14.51 21.20
N LYS A 95 -10.35 -13.74 21.67
CA LYS A 95 -11.73 -14.20 21.80
C LYS A 95 -12.38 -14.42 20.44
N LEU A 96 -12.17 -13.50 19.49
CA LEU A 96 -12.65 -13.67 18.12
C LEU A 96 -12.07 -14.93 17.48
N HIS A 97 -10.77 -15.18 17.66
CA HIS A 97 -10.12 -16.37 17.14
C HIS A 97 -10.63 -17.66 17.79
N GLN A 98 -10.97 -17.63 19.09
CA GLN A 98 -11.59 -18.77 19.79
C GLN A 98 -12.98 -19.11 19.25
N GLU A 99 -13.72 -18.10 18.81
CA GLU A 99 -15.02 -18.24 18.14
C GLU A 99 -14.91 -18.61 16.66
N GLY A 100 -13.68 -18.71 16.12
CA GLY A 100 -13.42 -19.13 14.75
C GLY A 100 -13.27 -17.98 13.73
N PHE A 101 -13.34 -16.72 14.17
CA PHE A 101 -13.18 -15.55 13.29
C PHE A 101 -11.70 -15.19 13.11
N LYS A 102 -11.06 -15.72 12.06
CA LYS A 102 -9.62 -15.56 11.76
C LYS A 102 -9.35 -14.98 10.38
N GLY A 103 -10.37 -14.46 9.71
CA GLY A 103 -10.28 -13.89 8.38
C GLY A 103 -10.44 -14.91 7.24
N GLN A 104 -10.85 -16.14 7.51
CA GLN A 104 -11.06 -17.15 6.47
C GLN A 104 -12.13 -16.68 5.46
N GLY A 105 -11.81 -16.82 4.18
CA GLY A 105 -12.66 -16.38 3.09
C GLY A 105 -12.62 -14.89 2.79
N MET A 106 -11.95 -14.09 3.63
CA MET A 106 -11.78 -12.65 3.42
C MET A 106 -10.52 -12.36 2.60
N THR A 107 -10.61 -11.34 1.77
CA THR A 107 -9.47 -10.81 0.99
C THR A 107 -9.13 -9.41 1.50
N ILE A 108 -7.88 -9.21 1.88
CA ILE A 108 -7.36 -7.95 2.41
C ILE A 108 -6.31 -7.38 1.45
N ALA A 109 -6.42 -6.11 1.06
CA ALA A 109 -5.33 -5.41 0.42
C ALA A 109 -4.53 -4.64 1.46
N VAL A 110 -3.21 -4.82 1.45
CA VAL A 110 -2.25 -3.98 2.18
C VAL A 110 -1.64 -3.02 1.18
N ILE A 111 -1.92 -1.72 1.33
CA ILE A 111 -1.41 -0.63 0.50
C ILE A 111 -0.33 0.08 1.31
N ASP A 112 0.92 0.07 0.80
CA ASP A 112 2.10 0.49 1.58
C ASP A 112 3.28 0.88 0.68
N ALA A 113 4.43 1.22 1.27
CA ALA A 113 5.65 1.63 0.57
C ALA A 113 6.50 0.45 0.03
N GLY A 114 6.20 -0.78 0.39
CA GLY A 114 6.94 -1.97 -0.05
C GLY A 114 6.83 -3.12 0.94
N PHE A 115 7.35 -4.29 0.55
CA PHE A 115 7.20 -5.55 1.30
C PHE A 115 8.51 -6.32 1.39
N HIS A 116 9.60 -5.64 1.75
CA HIS A 116 10.97 -6.16 1.69
C HIS A 116 11.10 -7.57 2.27
N ASN A 117 11.58 -8.50 1.44
CA ASN A 117 11.78 -9.92 1.78
C ASN A 117 10.56 -10.68 2.31
N ALA A 118 9.32 -10.17 2.20
CA ALA A 118 8.13 -10.90 2.64
C ALA A 118 7.98 -12.25 1.93
N ASP A 119 8.45 -12.35 0.70
CA ASP A 119 8.52 -13.57 -0.11
C ASP A 119 9.60 -14.58 0.34
N LYS A 120 10.60 -14.14 1.15
CA LYS A 120 11.76 -14.95 1.56
C LYS A 120 11.74 -15.32 3.03
N ILE A 121 11.07 -14.55 3.88
CA ILE A 121 11.01 -14.79 5.32
C ILE A 121 10.21 -16.06 5.59
N THR A 122 10.86 -17.10 6.13
CA THR A 122 10.27 -18.42 6.37
C THR A 122 8.96 -18.34 7.19
N ALA A 123 8.92 -17.49 8.19
CA ALA A 123 7.74 -17.33 9.05
C ALA A 123 6.54 -16.72 8.31
N MET A 124 6.74 -16.07 7.16
CA MET A 124 5.68 -15.46 6.35
C MET A 124 5.18 -16.37 5.22
N GLN A 125 5.80 -17.52 4.99
CA GLN A 125 5.44 -18.43 3.90
C GLN A 125 4.02 -19.02 4.02
N ASN A 126 3.43 -18.96 5.21
CA ASN A 126 2.05 -19.39 5.44
C ASN A 126 1.00 -18.29 5.11
N ILE A 127 1.43 -17.07 4.81
CA ILE A 127 0.53 -15.99 4.40
C ILE A 127 0.10 -16.24 2.95
N ARG A 128 -1.20 -16.27 2.72
CA ARG A 128 -1.77 -16.49 1.39
C ARG A 128 -1.79 -15.19 0.59
N VAL A 129 -0.73 -14.92 -0.18
CA VAL A 129 -0.67 -13.79 -1.11
C VAL A 129 -1.30 -14.20 -2.44
N LEU A 130 -2.34 -13.46 -2.88
CA LEU A 130 -3.05 -13.66 -4.14
C LEU A 130 -2.33 -13.00 -5.31
N GLY A 131 -1.66 -11.90 -5.06
CA GLY A 131 -0.88 -11.17 -6.05
C GLY A 131 -0.30 -9.88 -5.49
N THR A 132 0.49 -9.22 -6.34
CA THR A 132 1.19 -7.97 -6.00
C THR A 132 1.03 -6.97 -7.14
N LYS A 133 1.10 -5.67 -6.82
CA LYS A 133 1.17 -4.62 -7.84
C LYS A 133 1.91 -3.40 -7.32
N ASP A 134 2.77 -2.83 -8.17
CA ASP A 134 3.49 -1.59 -7.91
C ASP A 134 2.88 -0.46 -8.75
N PHE A 135 2.42 0.60 -8.11
CA PHE A 135 1.88 1.79 -8.76
C PHE A 135 2.91 2.91 -8.89
N VAL A 136 4.00 2.85 -8.10
CA VAL A 136 5.10 3.81 -8.12
C VAL A 136 6.04 3.50 -9.29
N ASN A 137 6.46 2.25 -9.41
CA ASN A 137 7.34 1.79 -10.47
C ASN A 137 6.96 0.37 -10.93
N GLN A 138 6.24 0.29 -12.04
CA GLN A 138 5.74 -0.99 -12.57
C GLN A 138 6.83 -2.02 -12.94
N GLN A 139 8.09 -1.61 -12.99
CA GLN A 139 9.23 -2.49 -13.28
C GLN A 139 10.00 -2.92 -12.03
N ALA A 140 9.65 -2.36 -10.86
CA ALA A 140 10.31 -2.70 -9.61
C ALA A 140 9.71 -3.99 -8.99
N ASP A 141 10.51 -4.62 -8.14
CA ASP A 141 10.09 -5.73 -7.30
C ASP A 141 9.68 -5.18 -5.93
N ILE A 142 8.40 -5.23 -5.60
CA ILE A 142 7.89 -4.72 -4.30
C ILE A 142 8.56 -5.40 -3.10
N PHE A 143 9.14 -6.58 -3.30
CA PHE A 143 9.89 -7.31 -2.27
C PHE A 143 11.34 -6.84 -2.11
N ALA A 144 11.80 -5.90 -2.94
CA ALA A 144 13.08 -5.22 -2.80
C ALA A 144 12.94 -3.80 -2.18
N GLU A 145 11.71 -3.31 -2.06
CA GLU A 145 11.38 -1.97 -1.61
C GLU A 145 11.24 -1.90 -0.07
N SER A 146 10.59 -0.86 0.49
CA SER A 146 10.46 -0.65 1.94
C SER A 146 10.05 -1.90 2.72
N SER A 147 10.56 -2.03 3.94
CA SER A 147 10.16 -3.09 4.89
C SER A 147 8.87 -2.77 5.66
N HIS A 148 8.34 -1.55 5.56
CA HIS A 148 7.20 -1.12 6.38
C HIS A 148 5.95 -1.97 6.11
N GLY A 149 5.54 -2.13 4.86
CA GLY A 149 4.38 -2.97 4.52
C GLY A 149 4.55 -4.45 4.87
N MET A 150 5.80 -4.98 4.85
CA MET A 150 6.06 -6.32 5.36
C MET A 150 5.78 -6.41 6.86
N MET A 151 6.17 -5.41 7.66
CA MET A 151 5.85 -5.35 9.08
C MET A 151 4.35 -5.25 9.32
N VAL A 152 3.64 -4.41 8.57
CA VAL A 152 2.18 -4.29 8.62
C VAL A 152 1.51 -5.62 8.26
N LEU A 153 1.92 -6.25 7.17
CA LEU A 153 1.43 -7.56 6.74
C LEU A 153 1.63 -8.62 7.83
N SER A 154 2.77 -8.59 8.54
CA SER A 154 3.03 -9.54 9.63
C SER A 154 2.06 -9.37 10.80
N CYS A 155 1.68 -8.14 11.14
CA CYS A 155 0.71 -7.86 12.20
C CYS A 155 -0.70 -8.36 11.87
N ILE A 156 -1.05 -8.43 10.58
CA ILE A 156 -2.37 -8.84 10.12
C ILE A 156 -2.40 -10.34 9.80
N GLY A 157 -1.49 -10.79 8.93
CA GLY A 157 -1.58 -12.09 8.27
C GLY A 157 -0.60 -13.16 8.76
N MET A 158 0.33 -12.84 9.68
CA MET A 158 1.25 -13.84 10.18
C MET A 158 0.51 -15.04 10.75
N ASN A 159 0.92 -16.24 10.34
CA ASN A 159 0.33 -17.50 10.81
C ASN A 159 1.44 -18.49 11.17
N GLN A 160 2.14 -18.19 12.25
CA GLN A 160 3.22 -19.03 12.79
C GLN A 160 3.01 -19.25 14.28
N PRO A 161 2.16 -20.22 14.66
CA PRO A 161 1.84 -20.49 16.06
C PRO A 161 3.09 -20.66 16.93
N GLY A 162 3.07 -20.03 18.12
CA GLY A 162 4.19 -20.01 19.06
C GLY A 162 5.26 -18.97 18.76
N ILE A 163 5.30 -18.40 17.56
CA ILE A 163 6.20 -17.29 17.18
C ILE A 163 5.42 -15.99 17.08
N MET A 164 4.47 -15.93 16.15
CA MET A 164 3.58 -14.78 15.95
C MET A 164 2.34 -15.21 15.15
N THR A 165 1.17 -14.82 15.64
CA THR A 165 -0.09 -14.95 14.91
C THR A 165 -0.75 -13.58 14.84
N GLY A 166 -1.09 -13.13 13.65
CA GLY A 166 -1.69 -11.83 13.38
C GLY A 166 -3.18 -11.78 13.67
N THR A 167 -3.81 -10.66 13.32
CA THR A 167 -5.25 -10.42 13.58
C THR A 167 -6.18 -11.17 12.63
N ALA A 168 -5.73 -11.49 11.40
CA ALA A 168 -6.47 -12.22 10.39
C ALA A 168 -5.59 -13.29 9.70
N PRO A 169 -5.10 -14.30 10.46
CA PRO A 169 -4.07 -15.23 9.99
C PRO A 169 -4.56 -16.20 8.91
N GLU A 170 -5.86 -16.29 8.66
CA GLU A 170 -6.47 -17.16 7.65
C GLU A 170 -7.06 -16.38 6.45
N ALA A 171 -6.83 -15.05 6.39
CA ALA A 171 -7.20 -14.21 5.25
C ALA A 171 -6.27 -14.42 4.05
N SER A 172 -6.72 -13.92 2.89
CA SER A 172 -5.90 -13.83 1.67
C SER A 172 -5.51 -12.38 1.42
N PHE A 173 -4.35 -12.14 0.78
CA PHE A 173 -3.79 -10.81 0.69
C PHE A 173 -3.44 -10.39 -0.75
N TRP A 174 -3.76 -9.14 -1.11
CA TRP A 174 -3.13 -8.40 -2.18
C TRP A 174 -2.13 -7.42 -1.57
N LEU A 175 -0.90 -7.37 -2.13
CA LEU A 175 0.15 -6.46 -1.67
C LEU A 175 0.35 -5.38 -2.74
N LEU A 176 0.04 -4.14 -2.39
CA LEU A 176 -0.01 -3.02 -3.32
C LEU A 176 0.96 -1.94 -2.86
N ARG A 177 1.91 -1.56 -3.72
CA ARG A 177 2.81 -0.44 -3.42
C ARG A 177 2.29 0.84 -4.06
N SER A 178 2.09 1.88 -3.24
CA SER A 178 1.65 3.21 -3.67
C SER A 178 2.54 4.35 -3.17
N GLU A 179 3.57 4.04 -2.39
CA GLU A 179 4.45 5.01 -1.73
C GLU A 179 5.91 4.81 -2.11
N ASP A 180 6.66 5.93 -2.15
CA ASP A 180 8.11 5.95 -2.14
C ASP A 180 8.61 6.48 -0.79
N GLU A 181 9.19 5.61 0.05
CA GLU A 181 9.61 5.98 1.41
C GLU A 181 10.71 7.06 1.47
N TYR A 182 11.28 7.43 0.32
CA TYR A 182 12.36 8.42 0.22
C TYR A 182 11.88 9.83 -0.16
N SER A 183 10.60 9.98 -0.48
CA SER A 183 10.02 11.24 -0.92
C SER A 183 8.54 11.31 -0.58
N GLU A 184 8.00 12.52 -0.53
CA GLU A 184 6.57 12.77 -0.28
C GLU A 184 6.07 13.69 -1.40
N HIS A 185 5.50 13.12 -2.44
CA HIS A 185 5.03 13.87 -3.61
C HIS A 185 3.53 13.75 -3.79
N LEU A 186 2.91 14.81 -4.33
CA LEU A 186 1.47 14.84 -4.63
C LEU A 186 1.00 13.66 -5.50
N VAL A 187 1.88 13.13 -6.36
CA VAL A 187 1.58 11.98 -7.21
C VAL A 187 1.23 10.72 -6.42
N GLU A 188 1.69 10.58 -5.18
CA GLU A 188 1.43 9.40 -4.35
C GLU A 188 -0.04 9.27 -3.99
N GLN A 189 -0.76 10.40 -3.89
CA GLN A 189 -2.24 10.38 -3.75
C GLN A 189 -2.92 9.75 -4.98
N ASP A 190 -2.37 9.98 -6.18
CA ASP A 190 -2.88 9.36 -7.41
C ASP A 190 -2.55 7.85 -7.45
N TYR A 191 -1.33 7.46 -7.00
CA TYR A 191 -0.96 6.05 -6.87
C TYR A 191 -1.84 5.31 -5.85
N TRP A 192 -2.08 5.94 -4.70
CA TRP A 192 -2.98 5.39 -3.69
C TRP A 192 -4.40 5.22 -4.24
N SER A 193 -4.94 6.23 -4.92
CA SER A 193 -6.26 6.16 -5.54
C SER A 193 -6.35 5.01 -6.55
N ALA A 194 -5.33 4.86 -7.40
CA ALA A 194 -5.26 3.76 -8.36
C ALA A 194 -5.14 2.39 -7.68
N ALA A 195 -4.44 2.30 -6.53
CA ALA A 195 -4.35 1.08 -5.75
C ALA A 195 -5.71 0.69 -5.14
N VAL A 196 -6.48 1.66 -4.65
CA VAL A 196 -7.84 1.43 -4.12
C VAL A 196 -8.79 0.97 -5.23
N GLU A 197 -8.78 1.63 -6.39
CA GLU A 197 -9.59 1.22 -7.55
C GLU A 197 -9.24 -0.20 -8.02
N PHE A 198 -7.95 -0.53 -8.04
CA PHE A 198 -7.50 -1.88 -8.36
C PHE A 198 -8.01 -2.89 -7.33
N ALA A 199 -7.89 -2.60 -6.03
CA ALA A 199 -8.34 -3.48 -4.96
C ALA A 199 -9.85 -3.76 -5.07
N ASP A 200 -10.67 -2.74 -5.36
CA ASP A 200 -12.10 -2.90 -5.63
C ASP A 200 -12.34 -3.81 -6.86
N SER A 201 -11.60 -3.58 -7.94
CA SER A 201 -11.74 -4.34 -9.19
C SER A 201 -11.45 -5.83 -9.05
N VAL A 202 -10.60 -6.23 -8.10
CA VAL A 202 -10.24 -7.63 -7.83
C VAL A 202 -11.03 -8.25 -6.68
N GLY A 203 -12.00 -7.51 -6.13
CA GLY A 203 -12.95 -7.99 -5.12
C GLY A 203 -12.35 -8.09 -3.72
N VAL A 204 -11.56 -7.12 -3.30
CA VAL A 204 -11.03 -7.01 -1.94
C VAL A 204 -12.14 -6.61 -0.97
N ASP A 205 -12.22 -7.29 0.18
CA ASP A 205 -13.23 -7.01 1.21
C ASP A 205 -12.77 -5.91 2.19
N VAL A 206 -11.47 -5.80 2.46
CA VAL A 206 -10.89 -4.88 3.43
C VAL A 206 -9.62 -4.24 2.89
N LEU A 207 -9.50 -2.93 3.04
CA LEU A 207 -8.28 -2.18 2.75
C LEU A 207 -7.56 -1.84 4.06
N ASN A 208 -6.25 -2.12 4.12
CA ASN A 208 -5.36 -1.57 5.13
C ASN A 208 -4.40 -0.59 4.47
N THR A 209 -4.46 0.66 4.87
CA THR A 209 -3.57 1.73 4.42
C THR A 209 -2.89 2.32 5.65
N SER A 210 -1.58 2.13 5.79
CA SER A 210 -0.80 2.64 6.92
C SER A 210 0.02 3.87 6.50
N LEU A 211 -0.62 4.80 5.81
CA LEU A 211 -0.06 5.97 5.14
C LEU A 211 -0.79 7.24 5.55
N GLY A 212 -0.18 8.41 5.35
CA GLY A 212 -0.82 9.69 5.59
C GLY A 212 -0.10 10.83 4.87
N TYR A 213 -0.87 11.73 4.29
CA TYR A 213 -0.38 12.86 3.50
C TYR A 213 -0.70 14.19 4.21
N TYR A 214 0.32 14.96 4.59
CA TYR A 214 0.16 16.28 5.22
C TYR A 214 1.27 17.29 4.91
N THR A 215 2.43 16.83 4.43
CA THR A 215 3.51 17.68 3.92
C THR A 215 4.08 17.06 2.66
N PHE A 216 4.43 17.89 1.67
CA PHE A 216 4.96 17.43 0.39
C PHE A 216 6.28 18.11 0.09
N ASP A 217 7.10 17.44 -0.71
CA ASP A 217 8.43 17.89 -1.17
C ASP A 217 8.34 18.73 -2.47
N ASP A 218 7.15 18.91 -3.04
CA ASP A 218 6.89 19.64 -4.30
C ASP A 218 6.88 21.17 -4.15
#